data_c50301b2e62c258e03fe61093034cc6f
#
_entry.id   c50301b2e62c258e03fe61093034cc6f
#
_cell.length_a   1.000
_cell.length_b   1.000
_cell.length_c   1.000
_cell.angle_alpha   90.00
_cell.angle_beta   90.00
_cell.angle_gamma   90.00
#
_symmetry.space_group_name_H-M   'P 1'
#
loop_
_entity.id
_entity.type
_entity.pdbx_description
1 polymer ?
#
loop_
_entity_poly.entity_id
_entity_poly.type
_entity_poly.pdbx_seq_one_letter_code
_entity_poly.pdbx_strand_id
1 'polypeptide(L)'
;FAWRKRQTYRQRAAQAGFFESVHFVFAERAQLEKYGFECTDRELELLNPIAATLDTLRPTLLTGLLNAASQNAKNGRRRVALFEIGSVFDRRRNESVKMAMLFSGAKEDDSLDNAGKPEAIGFEAFTRLCADVIGDIELRPLTPAHTLAHPYQAAEVFQNGRKIGELFRLHPTVEEEADLPRTVMCELDFDALRFEKVTAKPYSKYQASFRDLSIVVPESLAYDRLAEVIERAKSPEVVRFYPVDRYQDEKMGERVSLTLRFVLQSDEKTLEEEDITGAMEGILTALRNELGVQLR
;
A
#
# COMPACT_ATOMS: atom_id res chain seq x y z
N PHE A 1 12.18 -12.89 20.95
CA PHE A 1 11.97 -11.68 20.13
C PHE A 1 10.94 -11.92 19.00
N ALA A 2 11.06 -12.98 18.23
CA ALA A 2 10.16 -13.30 17.09
C ALA A 2 8.69 -13.47 17.51
N TRP A 3 8.41 -14.12 18.65
CA TRP A 3 7.06 -14.29 19.17
C TRP A 3 6.38 -12.95 19.49
N ARG A 4 7.08 -12.04 20.18
CA ARG A 4 6.54 -10.70 20.51
C ARG A 4 6.24 -9.90 19.24
N LYS A 5 7.13 -9.93 18.26
CA LYS A 5 6.93 -9.28 16.96
C LYS A 5 5.63 -9.80 16.31
N ARG A 6 5.46 -11.13 16.23
CA ARG A 6 4.26 -11.75 15.64
C ARG A 6 2.98 -11.32 16.36
N GLN A 7 2.99 -11.31 17.71
CA GLN A 7 1.83 -10.86 18.49
C GLN A 7 1.50 -9.38 18.26
N THR A 8 2.49 -8.52 18.15
CA THR A 8 2.27 -7.09 17.88
C THR A 8 1.55 -6.89 16.55
N TYR A 9 2.01 -7.54 15.46
CA TYR A 9 1.37 -7.40 14.16
C TYR A 9 -0.03 -8.04 14.11
N ARG A 10 -0.25 -9.17 14.80
CA ARG A 10 -1.57 -9.76 14.98
C ARG A 10 -2.56 -8.80 15.65
N GLN A 11 -2.15 -8.20 16.76
CA GLN A 11 -2.99 -7.23 17.46
C GLN A 11 -3.31 -6.01 16.60
N ARG A 12 -2.35 -5.47 15.88
CA ARG A 12 -2.56 -4.34 14.99
C ARG A 12 -3.50 -4.69 13.84
N ALA A 13 -3.32 -5.83 13.19
CA ALA A 13 -4.20 -6.28 12.14
C ALA A 13 -5.64 -6.47 12.66
N ALA A 14 -5.80 -7.08 13.84
CA ALA A 14 -7.12 -7.21 14.47
C ALA A 14 -7.74 -5.85 14.83
N GLN A 15 -6.97 -4.90 15.33
CA GLN A 15 -7.43 -3.53 15.61
C GLN A 15 -7.82 -2.77 14.34
N ALA A 16 -7.16 -3.04 13.21
CA ALA A 16 -7.49 -2.50 11.90
C ALA A 16 -8.72 -3.20 11.26
N GLY A 17 -9.33 -4.18 11.95
CA GLY A 17 -10.53 -4.87 11.51
C GLY A 17 -10.31 -6.11 10.66
N PHE A 18 -9.10 -6.65 10.63
CA PHE A 18 -8.81 -7.92 9.95
C PHE A 18 -8.99 -9.12 10.87
N PHE A 19 -9.43 -10.23 10.32
CA PHE A 19 -9.50 -11.52 10.97
C PHE A 19 -8.31 -12.38 10.58
N GLU A 20 -7.70 -13.06 11.55
CA GLU A 20 -6.60 -13.99 11.27
C GLU A 20 -7.13 -15.23 10.57
N SER A 21 -6.51 -15.59 9.47
CA SER A 21 -6.72 -16.83 8.75
C SER A 21 -5.46 -17.69 8.88
N VAL A 22 -5.66 -18.99 9.00
CA VAL A 22 -4.55 -19.96 9.08
C VAL A 22 -4.84 -21.07 8.09
N HIS A 23 -3.95 -21.21 7.12
CA HIS A 23 -4.05 -22.22 6.07
C HIS A 23 -2.92 -23.25 6.19
N PHE A 24 -3.12 -24.40 5.56
CA PHE A 24 -2.05 -25.38 5.42
C PHE A 24 -0.85 -24.79 4.66
N VAL A 25 0.33 -25.27 4.98
CA VAL A 25 1.56 -24.93 4.24
C VAL A 25 1.61 -25.57 2.85
N PHE A 26 0.57 -26.30 2.49
CA PHE A 26 0.38 -26.97 1.22
C PHE A 26 -0.66 -26.22 0.38
N ALA A 27 -0.45 -26.21 -0.92
CA ALA A 27 -1.33 -25.55 -1.90
C ALA A 27 -1.53 -26.45 -3.12
N GLU A 28 -2.53 -26.12 -3.91
CA GLU A 28 -2.79 -26.77 -5.19
C GLU A 28 -1.86 -26.21 -6.27
N ARG A 29 -1.02 -27.06 -6.84
CA ARG A 29 -0.08 -26.68 -7.88
C ARG A 29 -0.77 -26.06 -9.09
N ALA A 30 -1.86 -26.67 -9.55
CA ALA A 30 -2.60 -26.16 -10.71
C ALA A 30 -3.11 -24.73 -10.51
N GLN A 31 -3.53 -24.36 -9.29
CA GLN A 31 -3.94 -23.01 -8.96
C GLN A 31 -2.74 -22.04 -8.96
N LEU A 32 -1.62 -22.45 -8.41
CA LEU A 32 -0.40 -21.63 -8.38
C LEU A 32 0.11 -21.35 -9.81
N GLU A 33 0.17 -22.39 -10.67
CA GLU A 33 0.57 -22.27 -12.07
C GLU A 33 -0.40 -21.39 -12.86
N LYS A 34 -1.70 -21.50 -12.63
CA LYS A 34 -2.74 -20.67 -13.24
C LYS A 34 -2.48 -19.17 -12.98
N TYR A 35 -2.04 -18.84 -11.79
CA TYR A 35 -1.75 -17.45 -11.42
C TYR A 35 -0.31 -17.02 -11.70
N GLY A 36 0.50 -17.89 -12.32
CA GLY A 36 1.87 -17.56 -12.72
C GLY A 36 2.87 -17.60 -11.57
N PHE A 37 2.53 -18.23 -10.46
CA PHE A 37 3.52 -18.54 -9.43
C PHE A 37 4.42 -19.68 -9.89
N GLU A 38 5.72 -19.44 -9.78
CA GLU A 38 6.70 -20.42 -10.23
C GLU A 38 6.76 -21.61 -9.27
N CYS A 39 6.08 -22.68 -9.67
CA CYS A 39 6.12 -24.00 -9.03
C CYS A 39 6.87 -25.03 -9.90
N THR A 40 7.74 -24.56 -10.77
CA THR A 40 8.25 -25.30 -11.92
C THR A 40 9.11 -26.49 -11.59
N ASP A 41 9.61 -26.62 -10.38
CA ASP A 41 10.43 -27.77 -10.01
C ASP A 41 9.63 -28.74 -9.12
N ARG A 42 9.68 -30.01 -9.47
CA ARG A 42 9.13 -31.11 -8.65
C ARG A 42 9.63 -31.11 -7.21
N GLU A 43 10.59 -30.26 -6.90
CA GLU A 43 11.16 -30.10 -5.56
C GLU A 43 10.16 -29.63 -4.51
N LEU A 44 9.11 -28.89 -4.90
CA LEU A 44 8.04 -28.48 -3.97
C LEU A 44 6.92 -29.50 -3.86
N GLU A 45 6.86 -30.49 -4.76
CA GLU A 45 5.84 -31.54 -4.72
C GLU A 45 5.97 -32.42 -3.47
N LEU A 46 4.83 -32.81 -2.95
CA LEU A 46 4.75 -33.78 -1.86
C LEU A 46 4.69 -35.21 -2.42
N LEU A 47 5.52 -36.09 -1.88
CA LEU A 47 5.49 -37.51 -2.25
C LEU A 47 4.18 -38.20 -1.83
N ASN A 48 3.60 -37.75 -0.70
CA ASN A 48 2.34 -38.28 -0.15
C ASN A 48 1.44 -37.13 0.26
N PRO A 49 0.71 -36.48 -0.67
CA PRO A 49 -0.18 -35.37 -0.34
C PRO A 49 -1.36 -35.82 0.53
N ILE A 50 -1.76 -34.98 1.49
CA ILE A 50 -2.91 -35.24 2.38
C ILE A 50 -4.22 -35.27 1.57
N ALA A 51 -4.29 -34.45 0.53
CA ALA A 51 -5.40 -34.37 -0.42
C ALA A 51 -4.85 -34.06 -1.82
N ALA A 52 -5.58 -34.47 -2.86
CA ALA A 52 -5.17 -34.23 -4.25
C ALA A 52 -4.95 -32.76 -4.60
N THR A 53 -5.60 -31.84 -3.87
CA THR A 53 -5.50 -30.40 -4.02
C THR A 53 -4.48 -29.74 -3.07
N LEU A 54 -3.72 -30.53 -2.31
CA LEU A 54 -2.69 -30.07 -1.38
C LEU A 54 -1.38 -30.81 -1.66
N ASP A 55 -0.89 -30.66 -2.88
CA ASP A 55 0.15 -31.47 -3.49
C ASP A 55 1.54 -30.82 -3.50
N THR A 56 1.62 -29.52 -3.18
CA THR A 56 2.88 -28.78 -3.21
C THR A 56 3.05 -27.85 -2.01
N LEU A 57 4.30 -27.55 -1.62
CA LEU A 57 4.60 -26.53 -0.63
C LEU A 57 4.24 -25.14 -1.22
N ARG A 58 3.55 -24.31 -0.43
CA ARG A 58 3.09 -23.00 -0.89
C ARG A 58 4.24 -21.99 -1.01
N PRO A 59 4.41 -21.33 -2.16
CA PRO A 59 5.37 -20.25 -2.33
C PRO A 59 4.81 -18.88 -1.87
N THR A 60 3.51 -18.78 -1.62
CA THR A 60 2.79 -17.55 -1.28
C THR A 60 1.62 -17.83 -0.32
N LEU A 61 1.22 -16.84 0.44
CA LEU A 61 -0.02 -16.85 1.27
C LEU A 61 -1.25 -16.39 0.46
N LEU A 62 -1.04 -15.75 -0.68
CA LEU A 62 -2.09 -15.06 -1.44
C LEU A 62 -3.21 -16.01 -1.89
N THR A 63 -2.87 -17.21 -2.37
CA THR A 63 -3.87 -18.20 -2.86
C THR A 63 -4.75 -18.72 -1.72
N GLY A 64 -4.18 -18.96 -0.55
CA GLY A 64 -4.94 -19.35 0.65
C GLY A 64 -5.96 -18.27 1.07
N LEU A 65 -5.51 -17.02 1.15
CA LEU A 65 -6.40 -15.89 1.47
C LEU A 65 -7.48 -15.67 0.41
N LEU A 66 -7.13 -15.80 -0.88
CA LEU A 66 -8.09 -15.70 -1.98
C LEU A 66 -9.19 -16.75 -1.86
N ASN A 67 -8.82 -18.01 -1.63
CA ASN A 67 -9.76 -19.12 -1.47
C ASN A 67 -10.67 -18.90 -0.25
N ALA A 68 -10.10 -18.46 0.87
CA ALA A 68 -10.87 -18.14 2.07
C ALA A 68 -11.83 -16.97 1.85
N ALA A 69 -11.41 -15.93 1.14
CA ALA A 69 -12.27 -14.79 0.81
C ALA A 69 -13.42 -15.21 -0.10
N SER A 70 -13.16 -15.99 -1.17
CA SER A 70 -14.19 -16.55 -2.05
C SER A 70 -15.21 -17.40 -1.29
N GLN A 71 -14.74 -18.26 -0.38
CA GLN A 71 -15.64 -19.08 0.44
C GLN A 71 -16.51 -18.24 1.36
N ASN A 72 -15.97 -17.17 1.96
CA ASN A 72 -16.73 -16.25 2.80
C ASN A 72 -17.77 -15.47 1.99
N ALA A 73 -17.42 -15.01 0.79
CA ALA A 73 -18.34 -14.31 -0.10
C ALA A 73 -19.51 -15.24 -0.51
N LYS A 74 -19.23 -16.48 -0.89
CA LYS A 74 -20.25 -17.50 -1.19
C LYS A 74 -21.19 -17.78 0.00
N ASN A 75 -20.69 -17.60 1.21
CA ASN A 75 -21.49 -17.68 2.44
C ASN A 75 -22.22 -16.36 2.78
N GLY A 76 -22.31 -15.42 1.83
CA GLY A 76 -23.07 -14.19 1.95
C GLY A 76 -22.37 -13.05 2.69
N ARG A 77 -21.06 -13.15 2.93
CA ARG A 77 -20.29 -12.05 3.52
C ARG A 77 -19.98 -10.98 2.47
N ARG A 78 -20.53 -9.79 2.63
CA ARG A 78 -20.30 -8.65 1.72
C ARG A 78 -18.97 -7.95 1.94
N ARG A 79 -18.38 -8.14 3.12
CA ARG A 79 -17.10 -7.60 3.54
C ARG A 79 -16.25 -8.72 4.11
N VAL A 80 -15.06 -8.89 3.56
CA VAL A 80 -14.09 -9.90 4.00
C VAL A 80 -12.74 -9.21 4.18
N ALA A 81 -12.24 -9.16 5.40
CA ALA A 81 -10.93 -8.61 5.73
C ALA A 81 -10.12 -9.68 6.48
N LEU A 82 -9.14 -10.25 5.82
CA LEU A 82 -8.35 -11.37 6.33
C LEU A 82 -6.86 -11.04 6.34
N PHE A 83 -6.13 -11.62 7.28
CA PHE A 83 -4.68 -11.63 7.27
C PHE A 83 -4.13 -12.99 7.69
N GLU A 84 -2.91 -13.29 7.26
CA GLU A 84 -2.15 -14.46 7.70
C GLU A 84 -0.69 -14.08 7.90
N ILE A 85 -0.07 -14.61 8.97
CA ILE A 85 1.38 -14.61 9.16
C ILE A 85 1.82 -16.07 9.15
N GLY A 86 2.44 -16.49 8.07
CA GLY A 86 2.74 -17.90 7.83
C GLY A 86 4.03 -18.14 7.06
N SER A 87 4.45 -19.40 7.06
CA SER A 87 5.60 -19.87 6.31
C SER A 87 5.26 -20.09 4.85
N VAL A 88 6.19 -19.71 3.99
CA VAL A 88 6.20 -19.99 2.55
C VAL A 88 7.56 -20.56 2.17
N PHE A 89 7.65 -21.20 1.02
CA PHE A 89 8.83 -21.94 0.59
C PHE A 89 9.27 -21.50 -0.80
N ASP A 90 10.57 -21.25 -0.95
CA ASP A 90 11.15 -21.01 -2.27
C ASP A 90 11.39 -22.33 -3.02
N ARG A 91 11.85 -22.24 -4.28
CA ARG A 91 12.17 -23.41 -5.13
C ARG A 91 13.16 -24.39 -4.52
N ARG A 92 14.01 -23.95 -3.59
CA ARG A 92 15.00 -24.76 -2.89
C ARG A 92 14.51 -25.26 -1.55
N ARG A 93 13.20 -25.11 -1.28
CA ARG A 93 12.56 -25.44 0.01
C ARG A 93 13.07 -24.60 1.19
N ASN A 94 13.71 -23.47 0.93
CA ASN A 94 14.03 -22.57 2.02
C ASN A 94 12.76 -21.93 2.54
N GLU A 95 12.56 -22.04 3.84
CA GLU A 95 11.42 -21.45 4.53
C GLU A 95 11.67 -19.96 4.79
N SER A 96 10.65 -19.15 4.55
CA SER A 96 10.59 -17.75 4.97
C SER A 96 9.22 -17.43 5.54
N VAL A 97 9.14 -16.42 6.40
CA VAL A 97 7.86 -15.99 6.97
C VAL A 97 7.36 -14.77 6.25
N LYS A 98 6.11 -14.82 5.80
CA LYS A 98 5.43 -13.69 5.20
C LYS A 98 4.21 -13.26 6.00
N MET A 99 3.79 -12.02 5.81
CA MET A 99 2.51 -11.50 6.23
C MET A 99 1.73 -11.11 5.00
N ALA A 100 0.52 -11.63 4.85
CA ALA A 100 -0.37 -11.21 3.78
C ALA A 100 -1.67 -10.69 4.37
N MET A 101 -2.26 -9.69 3.70
CA MET A 101 -3.57 -9.13 4.05
C MET A 101 -4.42 -9.06 2.79
N LEU A 102 -5.72 -9.27 2.96
CA LEU A 102 -6.72 -9.18 1.92
C LEU A 102 -7.94 -8.42 2.46
N PHE A 103 -8.45 -7.51 1.65
CA PHE A 103 -9.73 -6.86 1.91
C PHE A 103 -10.60 -6.93 0.65
N SER A 104 -11.79 -7.47 0.79
CA SER A 104 -12.76 -7.64 -0.30
C SER A 104 -14.11 -7.00 0.08
N GLY A 105 -14.69 -6.24 -0.85
CA GLY A 105 -16.01 -5.68 -0.71
C GLY A 105 -16.09 -4.28 -0.13
N ALA A 106 -17.12 -4.00 0.63
CA ALA A 106 -17.43 -2.67 1.14
C ALA A 106 -16.50 -2.22 2.27
N LYS A 107 -16.13 -0.93 2.28
CA LYS A 107 -15.31 -0.33 3.35
C LYS A 107 -15.97 -0.40 4.72
N GLU A 108 -17.27 -0.26 4.74
CA GLU A 108 -18.14 -0.16 5.93
C GLU A 108 -19.43 -0.94 5.71
N ASP A 109 -20.15 -1.17 6.78
CA ASP A 109 -21.46 -1.78 6.71
C ASP A 109 -22.53 -0.80 6.24
N ASP A 110 -23.66 -1.30 5.78
CA ASP A 110 -24.81 -0.50 5.37
C ASP A 110 -25.26 0.38 6.55
N SER A 111 -25.40 1.67 6.32
CA SER A 111 -25.80 2.65 7.34
C SER A 111 -26.65 3.76 6.73
N LEU A 112 -27.19 4.62 7.59
CA LEU A 112 -27.88 5.84 7.14
C LEU A 112 -26.92 6.80 6.44
N ASP A 113 -25.68 6.87 6.89
CA ASP A 113 -24.67 7.80 6.36
C ASP A 113 -24.26 7.47 4.92
N ASN A 114 -24.29 6.18 4.56
CA ASN A 114 -23.99 5.71 3.21
C ASN A 114 -25.24 5.30 2.40
N ALA A 115 -26.42 5.60 2.93
CA ALA A 115 -27.72 5.30 2.31
C ALA A 115 -27.86 3.83 1.87
N GLY A 116 -27.27 2.91 2.61
CA GLY A 116 -27.25 1.47 2.31
C GLY A 116 -26.42 1.10 1.08
N LYS A 117 -25.53 1.99 0.62
CA LYS A 117 -24.66 1.79 -0.55
C LYS A 117 -23.21 2.16 -0.19
N PRO A 118 -22.56 1.41 0.70
CA PRO A 118 -21.21 1.68 1.08
C PRO A 118 -20.25 1.51 -0.13
N GLU A 119 -19.23 2.36 -0.19
CA GLU A 119 -18.22 2.25 -1.22
C GLU A 119 -17.41 0.97 -1.07
N ALA A 120 -17.04 0.37 -2.20
CA ALA A 120 -16.08 -0.72 -2.21
C ALA A 120 -14.69 -0.23 -1.82
N ILE A 121 -13.91 -1.11 -1.19
CA ILE A 121 -12.51 -0.81 -0.85
C ILE A 121 -11.73 -0.38 -2.10
N GLY A 122 -10.99 0.71 -2.00
CA GLY A 122 -10.06 1.16 -3.02
C GLY A 122 -8.61 0.88 -2.63
N PHE A 123 -7.74 0.96 -3.62
CA PHE A 123 -6.30 0.78 -3.44
C PHE A 123 -5.73 1.70 -2.34
N GLU A 124 -6.09 2.98 -2.37
CA GLU A 124 -5.64 3.98 -1.41
C GLU A 124 -6.12 3.68 0.02
N ALA A 125 -7.40 3.35 0.19
CA ALA A 125 -7.95 3.04 1.50
C ALA A 125 -7.29 1.79 2.11
N PHE A 126 -7.03 0.77 1.30
CA PHE A 126 -6.31 -0.42 1.74
C PHE A 126 -4.85 -0.11 2.10
N THR A 127 -4.18 0.75 1.32
CA THR A 127 -2.82 1.22 1.65
C THR A 127 -2.76 1.86 3.03
N ARG A 128 -3.74 2.68 3.39
CA ARG A 128 -3.82 3.27 4.73
C ARG A 128 -4.01 2.22 5.82
N LEU A 129 -4.91 1.25 5.60
CA LEU A 129 -5.08 0.14 6.55
C LEU A 129 -3.78 -0.67 6.71
N CYS A 130 -3.03 -0.90 5.62
CA CYS A 130 -1.73 -1.53 5.71
C CYS A 130 -0.75 -0.69 6.55
N ALA A 131 -0.69 0.62 6.34
CA ALA A 131 0.16 1.52 7.12
C ALA A 131 -0.22 1.53 8.61
N ASP A 132 -1.50 1.46 8.96
CA ASP A 132 -1.96 1.33 10.35
C ASP A 132 -1.44 0.05 11.00
N VAL A 133 -1.30 -1.04 10.24
CA VAL A 133 -0.80 -2.32 10.73
C VAL A 133 0.72 -2.37 10.80
N ILE A 134 1.41 -1.97 9.74
CA ILE A 134 2.85 -2.20 9.59
C ILE A 134 3.71 -0.95 9.80
N GLY A 135 3.11 0.23 9.94
CA GLY A 135 3.79 1.52 10.02
C GLY A 135 3.91 2.19 8.66
N ASP A 136 4.64 3.30 8.61
CA ASP A 136 4.80 4.09 7.39
C ASP A 136 5.42 3.28 6.26
N ILE A 137 4.83 3.41 5.08
CA ILE A 137 5.26 2.73 3.86
C ILE A 137 5.35 3.71 2.70
N GLU A 138 6.25 3.43 1.78
CA GLU A 138 6.34 4.06 0.48
C GLU A 138 5.89 3.06 -0.59
N LEU A 139 5.17 3.54 -1.59
CA LEU A 139 4.74 2.73 -2.72
C LEU A 139 5.45 3.18 -3.98
N ARG A 140 5.96 2.22 -4.76
CA ARG A 140 6.54 2.47 -6.08
C ARG A 140 5.81 1.64 -7.13
N PRO A 141 5.66 2.14 -8.38
CA PRO A 141 5.00 1.38 -9.43
C PRO A 141 5.61 -0.01 -9.58
N LEU A 142 4.75 -1.03 -9.70
CA LEU A 142 5.14 -2.43 -9.90
C LEU A 142 4.57 -2.93 -11.22
N THR A 143 5.39 -3.60 -12.02
CA THR A 143 4.91 -4.52 -13.05
C THR A 143 4.77 -5.89 -12.42
N PRO A 144 3.54 -6.41 -12.22
CA PRO A 144 3.33 -7.67 -11.52
C PRO A 144 3.98 -8.86 -12.23
N ALA A 145 4.57 -9.76 -11.44
CA ALA A 145 5.14 -11.01 -11.92
C ALA A 145 4.11 -12.15 -12.01
N HIS A 146 2.91 -11.96 -11.45
CA HIS A 146 1.84 -12.94 -11.41
C HIS A 146 0.51 -12.34 -11.88
N THR A 147 -0.41 -13.19 -12.33
CA THR A 147 -1.68 -12.76 -12.94
C THR A 147 -2.79 -12.40 -11.93
N LEU A 148 -2.53 -12.55 -10.63
CA LEU A 148 -3.46 -12.10 -9.60
C LEU A 148 -3.58 -10.58 -9.58
N ALA A 149 -2.51 -9.86 -9.85
CA ALA A 149 -2.45 -8.42 -9.70
C ALA A 149 -2.99 -7.68 -10.92
N HIS A 150 -3.74 -6.62 -10.66
CA HIS A 150 -4.18 -5.67 -11.69
C HIS A 150 -2.96 -4.95 -12.29
N PRO A 151 -2.82 -4.89 -13.63
CA PRO A 151 -1.59 -4.38 -14.28
C PRO A 151 -1.29 -2.91 -13.99
N TYR A 152 -2.30 -2.10 -13.64
CA TYR A 152 -2.16 -0.66 -13.38
C TYR A 152 -2.43 -0.26 -11.92
N GLN A 153 -2.81 -1.20 -11.07
CA GLN A 153 -3.07 -0.97 -9.64
C GLN A 153 -2.25 -1.95 -8.80
N ALA A 154 -0.95 -1.88 -8.97
CA ALA A 154 0.03 -2.69 -8.27
C ALA A 154 1.24 -1.82 -7.90
N ALA A 155 1.78 -2.03 -6.72
CA ALA A 155 2.92 -1.30 -6.21
C ALA A 155 3.86 -2.22 -5.43
N GLU A 156 5.15 -1.94 -5.54
CA GLU A 156 6.15 -2.39 -4.59
C GLU A 156 5.98 -1.63 -3.28
N VAL A 157 6.07 -2.33 -2.17
CA VAL A 157 6.00 -1.74 -0.82
C VAL A 157 7.39 -1.62 -0.25
N PHE A 158 7.75 -0.40 0.17
CA PHE A 158 9.01 -0.11 0.83
C PHE A 158 8.75 0.36 2.26
N GLN A 159 9.65 0.03 3.15
CA GLN A 159 9.72 0.55 4.51
C GLN A 159 11.18 0.94 4.80
N ASN A 160 11.42 2.19 5.18
CA ASN A 160 12.77 2.72 5.43
C ASN A 160 13.74 2.47 4.26
N GLY A 161 13.28 2.71 3.03
CA GLY A 161 14.06 2.55 1.80
C GLY A 161 14.32 1.09 1.37
N ARG A 162 13.84 0.09 2.13
CA ARG A 162 13.95 -1.33 1.81
C ARG A 162 12.63 -1.85 1.25
N LYS A 163 12.68 -2.53 0.10
CA LYS A 163 11.54 -3.27 -0.43
C LYS A 163 11.18 -4.40 0.55
N ILE A 164 9.91 -4.45 0.94
CA ILE A 164 9.36 -5.44 1.87
C ILE A 164 8.27 -6.32 1.25
N GLY A 165 7.79 -6.00 0.04
CA GLY A 165 6.77 -6.80 -0.62
C GLY A 165 6.02 -6.05 -1.70
N GLU A 166 4.77 -6.44 -1.89
CA GLU A 166 3.88 -5.88 -2.90
C GLU A 166 2.46 -5.68 -2.37
N LEU A 167 1.76 -4.71 -2.97
CA LEU A 167 0.37 -4.39 -2.70
C LEU A 167 -0.33 -4.17 -4.04
N PHE A 168 -1.48 -4.79 -4.25
CA PHE A 168 -2.17 -4.70 -5.52
C PHE A 168 -3.69 -4.88 -5.37
N ARG A 169 -4.44 -4.33 -6.32
CA ARG A 169 -5.80 -4.74 -6.55
C ARG A 169 -5.81 -6.08 -7.27
N LEU A 170 -6.74 -6.95 -6.94
CA LEU A 170 -6.95 -8.20 -7.66
C LEU A 170 -7.35 -7.91 -9.12
N HIS A 171 -6.86 -8.73 -10.05
CA HIS A 171 -7.23 -8.59 -11.46
C HIS A 171 -8.75 -8.82 -11.62
N PRO A 172 -9.48 -7.98 -12.38
CA PRO A 172 -10.93 -8.10 -12.53
C PRO A 172 -11.42 -9.49 -12.96
N THR A 173 -10.68 -10.16 -13.85
CA THR A 173 -10.99 -11.55 -14.26
C THR A 173 -10.92 -12.52 -13.09
N VAL A 174 -9.96 -12.33 -12.18
CA VAL A 174 -9.84 -13.17 -10.98
C VAL A 174 -10.91 -12.83 -9.94
N GLU A 175 -11.29 -11.53 -9.82
CA GLU A 175 -12.44 -11.12 -9.00
C GLU A 175 -13.71 -11.84 -9.47
N GLU A 176 -13.96 -11.88 -10.79
CA GLU A 176 -15.12 -12.55 -11.39
C GLU A 176 -15.07 -14.08 -11.19
N GLU A 177 -13.95 -14.72 -11.49
CA GLU A 177 -13.79 -16.18 -11.31
C GLU A 177 -13.93 -16.65 -9.87
N ALA A 178 -13.47 -15.83 -8.93
CA ALA A 178 -13.54 -16.13 -7.50
C ALA A 178 -14.88 -15.72 -6.85
N ASP A 179 -15.81 -15.12 -7.63
CA ASP A 179 -17.07 -14.54 -7.15
C ASP A 179 -16.85 -13.51 -6.04
N LEU A 180 -15.85 -12.63 -6.25
CA LEU A 180 -15.46 -11.60 -5.32
C LEU A 180 -15.81 -10.21 -5.86
N PRO A 181 -16.28 -9.30 -5.00
CA PRO A 181 -16.31 -7.88 -5.33
C PRO A 181 -14.89 -7.33 -5.41
N ARG A 182 -14.76 -6.01 -5.62
CA ARG A 182 -13.46 -5.35 -5.61
C ARG A 182 -12.62 -5.81 -4.42
N THR A 183 -11.44 -6.31 -4.70
CA THR A 183 -10.54 -6.93 -3.72
C THR A 183 -9.14 -6.35 -3.84
N VAL A 184 -8.50 -6.06 -2.71
CA VAL A 184 -7.13 -5.58 -2.62
C VAL A 184 -6.34 -6.50 -1.69
N MET A 185 -5.09 -6.74 -2.06
CA MET A 185 -4.21 -7.68 -1.35
C MET A 185 -2.82 -7.10 -1.19
N CYS A 186 -2.10 -7.57 -0.19
CA CYS A 186 -0.66 -7.40 -0.09
C CYS A 186 0.01 -8.65 0.45
N GLU A 187 1.28 -8.85 0.10
CA GLU A 187 2.16 -9.86 0.69
C GLU A 187 3.52 -9.24 0.98
N LEU A 188 3.97 -9.39 2.21
CA LEU A 188 5.12 -8.70 2.78
C LEU A 188 6.08 -9.69 3.42
N ASP A 189 7.39 -9.46 3.28
CA ASP A 189 8.42 -10.16 4.01
C ASP A 189 8.32 -9.80 5.51
N PHE A 190 7.83 -10.74 6.30
CA PHE A 190 7.60 -10.52 7.72
C PHE A 190 8.90 -10.24 8.48
N ASP A 191 10.00 -10.85 8.08
CA ASP A 191 11.29 -10.66 8.73
C ASP A 191 11.88 -9.28 8.42
N ALA A 192 11.54 -8.72 7.27
CA ALA A 192 11.94 -7.38 6.88
C ALA A 192 11.16 -6.28 7.61
N LEU A 193 9.94 -6.54 8.06
CA LEU A 193 9.12 -5.56 8.78
C LEU A 193 9.86 -5.06 10.03
N ARG A 194 9.86 -3.74 10.22
CA ARG A 194 10.43 -3.08 11.38
C ARG A 194 9.33 -2.33 12.13
N PHE A 195 9.33 -2.51 13.43
CA PHE A 195 8.51 -1.72 14.32
C PHE A 195 9.38 -0.60 14.89
N GLU A 196 9.09 0.60 14.47
CA GLU A 196 9.69 1.78 15.08
C GLU A 196 8.88 2.19 16.31
N LYS A 197 9.59 2.42 17.41
CA LYS A 197 8.97 2.97 18.60
C LYS A 197 8.62 4.44 18.29
N VAL A 198 7.33 4.70 18.19
CA VAL A 198 6.86 6.09 18.06
C VAL A 198 7.23 6.84 19.32
N THR A 199 8.10 7.83 19.19
CA THR A 199 8.43 8.75 20.27
C THR A 199 7.68 10.04 20.03
N ALA A 200 6.89 10.46 21.00
CA ALA A 200 6.20 11.74 20.93
C ALA A 200 7.24 12.86 20.82
N LYS A 201 7.09 13.71 19.81
CA LYS A 201 7.86 14.95 19.71
C LYS A 201 7.04 16.07 20.36
N PRO A 202 7.67 17.01 21.07
CA PRO A 202 6.98 18.22 21.49
C PRO A 202 6.39 18.91 20.25
N TYR A 203 5.17 19.39 20.35
CA TYR A 203 4.60 20.23 19.30
C TYR A 203 4.94 21.68 19.57
N SER A 204 5.10 22.42 18.49
CA SER A 204 5.42 23.85 18.56
C SER A 204 4.31 24.63 19.29
N LYS A 205 4.70 25.63 20.06
CA LYS A 205 3.81 26.60 20.69
C LYS A 205 3.34 27.69 19.71
N TYR A 206 4.00 27.80 18.57
CA TYR A 206 3.73 28.81 17.55
C TYR A 206 2.78 28.28 16.49
N GLN A 207 1.96 29.16 15.94
CA GLN A 207 0.95 28.79 14.96
C GLN A 207 1.59 28.38 13.64
N ALA A 208 1.06 27.31 13.03
CA ALA A 208 1.43 26.91 11.69
C ALA A 208 0.77 27.80 10.65
N SER A 209 1.49 28.10 9.57
CA SER A 209 1.00 28.77 8.37
C SER A 209 0.85 27.79 7.22
N PHE A 210 -0.09 28.05 6.32
CA PHE A 210 -0.35 27.20 5.16
C PHE A 210 -0.14 28.01 3.88
N ARG A 211 0.49 27.38 2.88
CA ARG A 211 0.63 27.92 1.52
C ARG A 211 0.33 26.86 0.50
N ASP A 212 -0.44 27.22 -0.49
CA ASP A 212 -0.75 26.36 -1.64
C ASP A 212 0.06 26.84 -2.83
N LEU A 213 0.65 25.89 -3.53
CA LEU A 213 1.41 26.09 -4.76
C LEU A 213 0.81 25.25 -5.87
N SER A 214 0.22 25.89 -6.88
CA SER A 214 -0.32 25.22 -8.05
C SER A 214 0.70 25.25 -9.19
N ILE A 215 1.11 24.08 -9.62
CA ILE A 215 2.11 23.88 -10.67
C ILE A 215 1.55 23.04 -11.82
N VAL A 216 2.04 23.30 -13.02
CA VAL A 216 1.71 22.52 -14.21
C VAL A 216 2.90 21.61 -14.52
N VAL A 217 2.63 20.32 -14.56
CA VAL A 217 3.64 19.26 -14.77
C VAL A 217 3.19 18.30 -15.88
N PRO A 218 4.12 17.57 -16.53
CA PRO A 218 3.76 16.47 -17.40
C PRO A 218 2.97 15.40 -16.62
N GLU A 219 1.96 14.79 -17.23
CA GLU A 219 1.20 13.69 -16.61
C GLU A 219 2.08 12.50 -16.26
N SER A 220 3.14 12.27 -17.03
CA SER A 220 4.11 11.20 -16.81
C SER A 220 5.08 11.44 -15.63
N LEU A 221 5.09 12.66 -15.05
CA LEU A 221 5.96 12.96 -13.91
C LEU A 221 5.45 12.24 -12.66
N ALA A 222 6.24 11.30 -12.17
CA ALA A 222 5.93 10.61 -10.91
C ALA A 222 5.99 11.60 -9.73
N TYR A 223 5.01 11.50 -8.81
CA TYR A 223 4.97 12.34 -7.61
C TYR A 223 6.22 12.19 -6.74
N ASP A 224 6.78 10.99 -6.65
CA ASP A 224 7.99 10.73 -5.86
C ASP A 224 9.17 11.60 -6.33
N ARG A 225 9.31 11.79 -7.66
CA ARG A 225 10.36 12.65 -8.20
C ARG A 225 10.17 14.12 -7.81
N LEU A 226 8.92 14.56 -7.79
CA LEU A 226 8.56 15.90 -7.31
C LEU A 226 8.87 16.05 -5.82
N ALA A 227 8.45 15.06 -5.02
CA ALA A 227 8.67 15.04 -3.59
C ALA A 227 10.15 15.03 -3.21
N GLU A 228 10.99 14.28 -3.92
CA GLU A 228 12.45 14.27 -3.73
C GLU A 228 13.08 15.67 -3.93
N VAL A 229 12.66 16.40 -4.96
CA VAL A 229 13.16 17.76 -5.21
C VAL A 229 12.74 18.71 -4.09
N ILE A 230 11.46 18.62 -3.66
CA ILE A 230 10.94 19.44 -2.56
C ILE A 230 11.67 19.11 -1.25
N GLU A 231 11.84 17.82 -0.91
CA GLU A 231 12.52 17.41 0.34
C GLU A 231 13.96 17.93 0.42
N ARG A 232 14.66 17.99 -0.71
CA ARG A 232 16.05 18.54 -0.78
C ARG A 232 16.09 20.04 -0.71
N ALA A 233 15.07 20.73 -1.22
CA ALA A 233 15.03 22.19 -1.34
C ALA A 233 14.33 22.87 -0.16
N LYS A 234 13.52 22.15 0.60
CA LYS A 234 12.74 22.73 1.69
C LYS A 234 13.63 23.22 2.82
N SER A 235 13.28 24.37 3.38
CA SER A 235 13.86 24.87 4.62
C SER A 235 13.28 24.13 5.84
N PRO A 236 13.93 24.20 7.02
CA PRO A 236 13.45 23.55 8.23
C PRO A 236 12.03 23.94 8.65
N GLU A 237 11.61 25.15 8.30
CA GLU A 237 10.28 25.67 8.61
C GLU A 237 9.17 24.93 7.84
N VAL A 238 9.48 24.31 6.70
CA VAL A 238 8.52 23.49 5.96
C VAL A 238 8.44 22.11 6.61
N VAL A 239 7.51 21.97 7.55
CA VAL A 239 7.35 20.75 8.36
C VAL A 239 6.64 19.62 7.61
N ARG A 240 5.80 19.98 6.60
CA ARG A 240 5.02 19.01 5.83
C ARG A 240 4.58 19.63 4.51
N PHE A 241 4.45 18.79 3.48
CA PHE A 241 3.75 19.11 2.24
C PHE A 241 2.98 17.89 1.73
N TYR A 242 1.91 18.13 0.95
CA TYR A 242 1.09 17.07 0.36
C TYR A 242 0.22 17.61 -0.78
N PRO A 243 -0.17 16.78 -1.74
CA PRO A 243 -1.08 17.18 -2.81
C PRO A 243 -2.49 17.35 -2.25
N VAL A 244 -3.17 18.41 -2.68
CA VAL A 244 -4.56 18.72 -2.29
C VAL A 244 -5.52 18.70 -3.48
N ASP A 245 -5.00 18.95 -4.70
CA ASP A 245 -5.83 18.94 -5.90
C ASP A 245 -5.02 18.51 -7.12
N ARG A 246 -5.67 17.78 -8.03
CA ARG A 246 -5.16 17.43 -9.35
C ARG A 246 -6.23 17.74 -10.38
N TYR A 247 -5.93 18.65 -11.28
CA TYR A 247 -6.83 19.07 -12.32
C TYR A 247 -6.22 18.83 -13.71
N GLN A 248 -7.05 18.38 -14.64
CA GLN A 248 -6.69 18.18 -16.03
C GLN A 248 -7.90 18.49 -16.90
N ASP A 249 -7.69 19.18 -18.00
CA ASP A 249 -8.69 19.40 -19.03
C ASP A 249 -8.12 19.11 -20.44
N GLU A 250 -8.99 19.10 -21.45
CA GLU A 250 -8.60 18.82 -22.84
C GLU A 250 -7.57 19.82 -23.41
N LYS A 251 -7.53 21.05 -22.85
CA LYS A 251 -6.61 22.11 -23.30
C LYS A 251 -5.20 21.92 -22.77
N MET A 252 -5.03 21.12 -21.72
CA MET A 252 -3.75 20.88 -21.07
C MET A 252 -2.95 19.76 -21.76
N GLY A 253 -3.59 18.98 -22.66
CA GLY A 253 -2.97 17.84 -23.35
C GLY A 253 -2.39 16.83 -22.35
N GLU A 254 -1.11 16.49 -22.49
CA GLU A 254 -0.40 15.55 -21.61
C GLU A 254 0.13 16.22 -20.32
N ARG A 255 -0.46 17.34 -19.91
CA ARG A 255 -0.07 18.06 -18.69
C ARG A 255 -1.21 18.06 -17.69
N VAL A 256 -0.84 18.12 -16.42
CA VAL A 256 -1.78 18.22 -15.30
C VAL A 256 -1.41 19.41 -14.40
N SER A 257 -2.41 20.04 -13.82
CA SER A 257 -2.22 21.00 -12.74
C SER A 257 -2.28 20.25 -11.40
N LEU A 258 -1.21 20.36 -10.63
CA LEU A 258 -1.11 19.78 -9.29
C LEU A 258 -1.00 20.91 -8.29
N THR A 259 -1.88 20.92 -7.29
CA THR A 259 -1.81 21.85 -6.17
C THR A 259 -1.25 21.15 -4.95
N LEU A 260 -0.15 21.65 -4.45
CA LEU A 260 0.52 21.18 -3.24
C LEU A 260 0.28 22.15 -2.10
N ARG A 261 -0.10 21.64 -0.94
CA ARG A 261 -0.16 22.42 0.29
C ARG A 261 1.09 22.21 1.10
N PHE A 262 1.69 23.30 1.54
CA PHE A 262 2.83 23.36 2.43
C PHE A 262 2.37 23.84 3.79
N VAL A 263 2.83 23.16 4.84
CA VAL A 263 2.63 23.53 6.23
C VAL A 263 3.97 24.05 6.74
N LEU A 264 3.98 25.32 7.16
CA LEU A 264 5.19 25.98 7.64
C LEU A 264 5.02 26.30 9.13
N GLN A 265 6.02 25.97 9.93
CA GLN A 265 6.01 26.21 11.37
C GLN A 265 7.44 26.29 11.89
N SER A 266 7.67 27.14 12.88
CA SER A 266 8.93 27.18 13.64
C SER A 266 8.69 26.76 15.09
N ASP A 267 9.70 26.20 15.74
CA ASP A 267 9.69 25.92 17.17
C ASP A 267 10.20 27.10 18.01
N GLU A 268 10.73 28.15 17.35
CA GLU A 268 11.42 29.26 18.00
C GLU A 268 10.59 30.57 17.98
N LYS A 269 9.84 30.79 16.88
CA LYS A 269 9.08 32.05 16.65
C LYS A 269 7.83 31.85 15.81
N THR A 270 6.90 32.78 15.84
CA THR A 270 5.87 32.90 14.82
C THR A 270 6.53 33.34 13.50
N LEU A 271 6.25 32.60 12.41
CA LEU A 271 6.80 32.94 11.11
C LEU A 271 6.18 34.21 10.56
N GLU A 272 7.01 35.12 10.07
CA GLU A 272 6.61 36.29 9.34
C GLU A 272 6.44 36.00 7.85
N GLU A 273 5.79 36.92 7.11
CA GLU A 273 5.54 36.73 5.68
C GLU A 273 6.85 36.57 4.86
N GLU A 274 7.92 37.27 5.29
CA GLU A 274 9.24 37.15 4.66
C GLU A 274 9.86 35.75 4.80
N ASP A 275 9.73 35.15 6.00
CA ASP A 275 10.22 33.77 6.27
C ASP A 275 9.49 32.77 5.36
N ILE A 276 8.15 32.95 5.26
CA ILE A 276 7.29 32.06 4.47
C ILE A 276 7.58 32.20 2.98
N THR A 277 7.68 33.42 2.49
CA THR A 277 7.95 33.71 1.08
C THR A 277 9.31 33.16 0.68
N GLY A 278 10.35 33.37 1.49
CA GLY A 278 11.68 32.87 1.21
C GLY A 278 11.73 31.33 1.13
N ALA A 279 11.03 30.64 2.05
CA ALA A 279 10.92 29.19 2.03
C ALA A 279 10.23 28.67 0.76
N MET A 280 9.13 29.31 0.34
CA MET A 280 8.39 28.94 -0.85
C MET A 280 9.13 29.25 -2.15
N GLU A 281 9.86 30.37 -2.23
CA GLU A 281 10.68 30.73 -3.38
C GLU A 281 11.85 29.75 -3.59
N GLY A 282 12.47 29.27 -2.53
CA GLY A 282 13.50 28.25 -2.59
C GLY A 282 13.01 26.97 -3.25
N ILE A 283 11.85 26.47 -2.80
CA ILE A 283 11.22 25.28 -3.37
C ILE A 283 10.83 25.49 -4.83
N LEU A 284 10.18 26.62 -5.14
CA LEU A 284 9.75 26.92 -6.51
C LEU A 284 10.94 27.01 -7.47
N THR A 285 12.02 27.61 -7.03
CA THR A 285 13.26 27.73 -7.82
C THR A 285 13.85 26.36 -8.12
N ALA A 286 13.91 25.46 -7.13
CA ALA A 286 14.39 24.10 -7.32
C ALA A 286 13.50 23.32 -8.30
N LEU A 287 12.18 23.39 -8.13
CA LEU A 287 11.21 22.73 -9.01
C LEU A 287 11.32 23.21 -10.46
N ARG A 288 11.49 24.52 -10.67
CA ARG A 288 11.72 25.09 -12.02
C ARG A 288 13.01 24.60 -12.65
N ASN A 289 14.10 24.63 -11.90
CA ASN A 289 15.42 24.30 -12.41
C ASN A 289 15.57 22.80 -12.71
N GLU A 290 15.02 21.94 -11.87
CA GLU A 290 15.22 20.48 -12.01
C GLU A 290 14.12 19.79 -12.82
N LEU A 291 12.90 20.27 -12.77
CA LEU A 291 11.75 19.63 -13.38
C LEU A 291 11.03 20.49 -14.44
N GLY A 292 11.49 21.73 -14.65
CA GLY A 292 10.90 22.61 -15.64
C GLY A 292 9.44 22.98 -15.37
N VAL A 293 9.01 22.97 -14.11
CA VAL A 293 7.61 23.23 -13.75
C VAL A 293 7.24 24.68 -14.03
N GLN A 294 5.96 24.91 -14.34
CA GLN A 294 5.37 26.22 -14.53
C GLN A 294 4.32 26.47 -13.45
N LEU A 295 4.25 27.69 -12.96
CA LEU A 295 3.11 28.11 -12.13
C LEU A 295 1.85 28.15 -12.97
N ARG A 296 0.75 27.77 -12.35
CA ARG A 296 -0.57 27.94 -12.95
C ARG A 296 -1.07 29.36 -12.75
#